data_020a4a78fedfcc61f9fe6b974d9a828a
#
_entry.id   020a4a78fedfcc61f9fe6b974d9a828a
#
_cell.length_a   1.000
_cell.length_b   1.000
_cell.length_c   1.000
_cell.angle_alpha   90.00
_cell.angle_beta   90.00
_cell.angle_gamma   90.00
#
_symmetry.space_group_name_H-M   'P 1'
#
loop_
_entity.id
_entity.type
_entity.pdbx_description
1 polymer ?
#
loop_
_entity_poly.entity_id
_entity_poly.type
_entity_poly.pdbx_seq_one_letter_code
_entity_poly.pdbx_strand_id
1 'polypeptide(L)'
;ELRSVKSKKVAIVNCMNSLLLPLFLTTVTTIAAFLTMVMSPLETLIGYGIGISIGIFWAWVMSSLMLPALLNLMNWDLSSNEILKPSLFEKLISQASFGIVRYPIKIFIFGSILFIIGISGLYRLGVDVNVSSFFKPGSEIRKSIGFMDNEMSGTMDLRVRFQGDVKDPELLNEMDAFQNYISKEENVSLVYSIVDIIKQMHRTVINEPSIYDSLPQDRDKINNLFTLYSLSGDSEDFTSFINYNYNKGLLTAFIRTMTTEEIFSFARKIQSYADNNIKGSTSVHITGFIIVLRDMVLMIIKSSLSSIFLSLLFVFTIVSVFFKK
;
A
#
# COMPACT_ATOMS: atom_id res chain seq x y z
N GLU A 1 -34.86 0.71 32.51
CA GLU A 1 -35.88 -0.35 32.52
C GLU A 1 -36.03 -0.98 33.90
N LEU A 2 -34.96 -1.40 34.59
CA LEU A 2 -35.07 -1.98 35.96
C LEU A 2 -35.65 -1.03 36.98
N ARG A 3 -35.51 0.29 36.81
CA ARG A 3 -36.12 1.32 37.67
C ARG A 3 -37.63 1.48 37.49
N SER A 4 -38.08 1.20 36.25
CA SER A 4 -39.51 1.30 35.91
C SER A 4 -40.29 0.01 36.14
N VAL A 5 -39.61 -1.13 36.06
CA VAL A 5 -40.25 -2.46 36.12
C VAL A 5 -39.55 -3.29 37.20
N LYS A 6 -40.26 -3.53 38.31
CA LYS A 6 -39.73 -4.30 39.47
C LYS A 6 -39.44 -5.78 39.19
N SER A 7 -39.53 -6.23 37.93
CA SER A 7 -39.29 -7.61 37.53
C SER A 7 -38.07 -7.66 36.61
N LYS A 8 -37.03 -8.40 36.99
CA LYS A 8 -35.80 -8.63 36.25
C LYS A 8 -36.07 -9.18 34.82
N LYS A 9 -36.89 -10.23 34.69
CA LYS A 9 -37.21 -10.84 33.39
C LYS A 9 -37.88 -9.86 32.44
N VAL A 10 -38.86 -9.09 32.93
CA VAL A 10 -39.57 -8.11 32.10
C VAL A 10 -38.66 -6.97 31.70
N ALA A 11 -37.79 -6.51 32.58
CA ALA A 11 -36.82 -5.46 32.26
C ALA A 11 -35.84 -5.89 31.18
N ILE A 12 -35.32 -7.14 31.22
CA ILE A 12 -34.42 -7.68 30.20
C ILE A 12 -35.15 -7.78 28.84
N VAL A 13 -36.36 -8.30 28.80
CA VAL A 13 -37.17 -8.44 27.57
C VAL A 13 -37.45 -7.06 26.96
N ASN A 14 -37.89 -6.10 27.74
CA ASN A 14 -38.15 -4.74 27.25
C ASN A 14 -36.89 -4.07 26.72
N CYS A 15 -35.76 -4.23 27.42
CA CYS A 15 -34.47 -3.72 26.97
C CYS A 15 -34.02 -4.34 25.64
N MET A 16 -34.16 -5.66 25.52
CA MET A 16 -33.83 -6.35 24.27
C MET A 16 -34.73 -5.95 23.12
N ASN A 17 -36.05 -5.85 23.34
CA ASN A 17 -36.99 -5.41 22.30
C ASN A 17 -36.67 -3.99 21.78
N SER A 18 -36.19 -3.09 22.63
CA SER A 18 -35.81 -1.74 22.21
C SER A 18 -34.43 -1.66 21.55
N LEU A 19 -33.48 -2.52 21.93
CA LEU A 19 -32.10 -2.45 21.48
C LEU A 19 -31.80 -3.39 20.29
N LEU A 20 -32.57 -4.47 20.11
CA LEU A 20 -32.25 -5.50 19.10
C LEU A 20 -32.24 -4.93 17.68
N LEU A 21 -33.19 -4.09 17.31
CA LEU A 21 -33.29 -3.48 15.99
C LEU A 21 -32.14 -2.48 15.73
N PRO A 22 -31.83 -1.52 16.61
CA PRO A 22 -30.67 -0.65 16.46
C PRO A 22 -29.34 -1.42 16.38
N LEU A 23 -29.15 -2.46 17.22
CA LEU A 23 -27.95 -3.30 17.20
C LEU A 23 -27.82 -4.08 15.87
N PHE A 24 -28.93 -4.64 15.38
CA PHE A 24 -28.96 -5.31 14.09
C PHE A 24 -28.60 -4.33 12.95
N LEU A 25 -29.18 -3.14 12.94
CA LEU A 25 -28.92 -2.14 11.91
C LEU A 25 -27.43 -1.72 11.90
N THR A 26 -26.87 -1.45 13.07
CA THR A 26 -25.45 -1.10 13.19
C THR A 26 -24.54 -2.24 12.74
N THR A 27 -24.88 -3.47 13.07
CA THR A 27 -24.15 -4.67 12.63
C THR A 27 -24.17 -4.81 11.11
N VAL A 28 -25.35 -4.73 10.50
CA VAL A 28 -25.50 -4.85 9.04
C VAL A 28 -24.75 -3.74 8.30
N THR A 29 -24.86 -2.49 8.77
CA THR A 29 -24.12 -1.36 8.15
C THR A 29 -22.61 -1.53 8.26
N THR A 30 -22.13 -2.03 9.40
CA THR A 30 -20.69 -2.27 9.61
C THR A 30 -20.19 -3.44 8.76
N ILE A 31 -20.93 -4.53 8.68
CA ILE A 31 -20.62 -5.67 7.80
C ILE A 31 -20.57 -5.20 6.34
N ALA A 32 -21.60 -4.45 5.90
CA ALA A 32 -21.63 -3.91 4.54
C ALA A 32 -20.40 -3.03 4.24
N ALA A 33 -19.99 -2.20 5.19
CA ALA A 33 -18.79 -1.37 5.05
C ALA A 33 -17.50 -2.22 4.88
N PHE A 34 -17.29 -3.26 5.69
CA PHE A 34 -16.13 -4.13 5.56
C PHE A 34 -16.18 -5.03 4.31
N LEU A 35 -17.35 -5.48 3.89
CA LEU A 35 -17.50 -6.24 2.66
C LEU A 35 -17.13 -5.43 1.40
N THR A 36 -17.14 -4.10 1.43
CA THR A 36 -16.66 -3.31 0.29
C THR A 36 -15.18 -3.56 -0.02
N MET A 37 -14.39 -4.02 0.97
CA MET A 37 -12.99 -4.40 0.78
C MET A 37 -12.81 -5.60 -0.16
N VAL A 38 -13.84 -6.41 -0.36
CA VAL A 38 -13.83 -7.54 -1.34
C VAL A 38 -13.64 -7.04 -2.77
N MET A 39 -13.95 -5.78 -3.05
CA MET A 39 -13.70 -5.18 -4.37
C MET A 39 -12.26 -4.67 -4.56
N SER A 40 -11.40 -4.84 -3.55
CA SER A 40 -9.98 -4.48 -3.65
C SER A 40 -9.23 -5.41 -4.59
N PRO A 41 -8.28 -4.92 -5.39
CA PRO A 41 -7.37 -5.76 -6.17
C PRO A 41 -6.33 -6.49 -5.30
N LEU A 42 -6.23 -6.17 -4.00
CA LEU A 42 -5.29 -6.77 -3.06
C LEU A 42 -5.98 -7.92 -2.29
N GLU A 43 -5.51 -9.13 -2.49
CA GLU A 43 -6.07 -10.35 -1.88
C GLU A 43 -6.05 -10.28 -0.35
N THR A 44 -5.02 -9.68 0.24
CA THR A 44 -4.92 -9.50 1.69
C THR A 44 -6.08 -8.67 2.26
N LEU A 45 -6.51 -7.62 1.55
CA LEU A 45 -7.64 -6.78 1.98
C LEU A 45 -8.98 -7.52 1.84
N ILE A 46 -9.12 -8.39 0.85
CA ILE A 46 -10.31 -9.24 0.68
C ILE A 46 -10.47 -10.16 1.89
N GLY A 47 -9.41 -10.90 2.25
CA GLY A 47 -9.40 -11.78 3.42
C GLY A 47 -9.70 -11.04 4.72
N TYR A 48 -9.12 -9.86 4.89
CA TYR A 48 -9.35 -8.99 6.04
C TYR A 48 -10.82 -8.53 6.12
N GLY A 49 -11.40 -8.06 5.02
CA GLY A 49 -12.80 -7.62 4.97
C GLY A 49 -13.80 -8.73 5.30
N ILE A 50 -13.61 -9.92 4.75
CA ILE A 50 -14.44 -11.08 5.03
C ILE A 50 -14.29 -11.53 6.49
N GLY A 51 -13.05 -11.65 6.98
CA GLY A 51 -12.78 -12.10 8.35
C GLY A 51 -13.42 -11.18 9.40
N ILE A 52 -13.29 -9.88 9.25
CA ILE A 52 -13.93 -8.90 10.14
C ILE A 52 -15.46 -8.99 10.04
N SER A 53 -16.03 -9.12 8.84
CA SER A 53 -17.48 -9.23 8.65
C SER A 53 -18.07 -10.43 9.37
N ILE A 54 -17.40 -11.59 9.28
CA ILE A 54 -17.79 -12.81 10.03
C ILE A 54 -17.66 -12.57 11.55
N GLY A 55 -16.57 -11.95 11.99
CA GLY A 55 -16.36 -11.63 13.40
C GLY A 55 -17.44 -10.70 13.97
N ILE A 56 -17.83 -9.67 13.23
CA ILE A 56 -18.90 -8.72 13.63
C ILE A 56 -20.25 -9.44 13.69
N PHE A 57 -20.57 -10.27 12.69
CA PHE A 57 -21.78 -11.07 12.70
C PHE A 57 -21.84 -11.98 13.95
N TRP A 58 -20.74 -12.67 14.24
CA TRP A 58 -20.64 -13.55 15.40
C TRP A 58 -20.74 -12.78 16.72
N ALA A 59 -20.12 -11.61 16.81
CA ALA A 59 -20.22 -10.72 17.97
C ALA A 59 -21.66 -10.27 18.22
N TRP A 60 -22.42 -9.96 17.16
CA TRP A 60 -23.85 -9.65 17.28
C TRP A 60 -24.67 -10.82 17.78
N VAL A 61 -24.45 -12.05 17.25
CA VAL A 61 -25.10 -13.26 17.71
C VAL A 61 -24.82 -13.50 19.19
N MET A 62 -23.56 -13.43 19.60
CA MET A 62 -23.16 -13.64 21.00
C MET A 62 -23.75 -12.54 21.91
N SER A 63 -23.68 -11.29 21.52
CA SER A 63 -24.25 -10.19 22.29
C SER A 63 -25.77 -10.29 22.44
N SER A 64 -26.46 -10.69 21.37
CA SER A 64 -27.92 -10.81 21.39
C SER A 64 -28.46 -12.02 22.16
N LEU A 65 -27.68 -13.12 22.23
CA LEU A 65 -28.09 -14.36 22.88
C LEU A 65 -27.47 -14.52 24.27
N MET A 66 -26.13 -14.40 24.37
CA MET A 66 -25.44 -14.68 25.64
C MET A 66 -25.63 -13.60 26.68
N LEU A 67 -25.62 -12.32 26.28
CA LEU A 67 -25.72 -11.22 27.24
C LEU A 67 -27.05 -11.26 28.03
N PRO A 68 -28.24 -11.37 27.39
CA PRO A 68 -29.49 -11.51 28.13
C PRO A 68 -29.55 -12.78 28.99
N ALA A 69 -28.99 -13.91 28.50
CA ALA A 69 -28.92 -15.16 29.27
C ALA A 69 -28.08 -14.99 30.55
N LEU A 70 -26.87 -14.40 30.41
CA LEU A 70 -25.99 -14.11 31.55
C LEU A 70 -26.64 -13.15 32.54
N LEU A 71 -27.24 -12.07 32.04
CA LEU A 71 -27.97 -11.13 32.89
C LEU A 71 -29.13 -11.79 33.64
N ASN A 72 -29.77 -12.78 33.04
CA ASN A 72 -30.85 -13.55 33.71
C ASN A 72 -30.31 -14.51 34.77
N LEU A 73 -29.11 -15.06 34.61
CA LEU A 73 -28.45 -15.95 35.58
C LEU A 73 -27.89 -15.23 36.80
N MET A 74 -27.45 -14.00 36.64
CA MET A 74 -26.87 -13.18 37.73
C MET A 74 -27.92 -12.85 38.76
N ASN A 75 -27.60 -12.97 40.05
CA ASN A 75 -28.45 -12.53 41.14
C ASN A 75 -28.29 -11.00 41.34
N TRP A 76 -29.37 -10.28 41.14
CA TRP A 76 -29.44 -8.82 41.27
C TRP A 76 -30.20 -8.46 42.55
N ASP A 77 -29.58 -7.64 43.38
CA ASP A 77 -30.29 -7.03 44.50
C ASP A 77 -31.09 -5.82 44.00
N LEU A 78 -32.36 -6.05 43.70
CA LEU A 78 -33.27 -5.03 43.18
C LEU A 78 -33.61 -3.95 44.22
N SER A 79 -33.28 -4.16 45.51
CA SER A 79 -33.50 -3.23 46.61
C SER A 79 -32.37 -2.24 46.82
N SER A 80 -31.24 -2.40 46.11
CA SER A 80 -30.07 -1.55 46.25
C SER A 80 -30.36 -0.11 45.82
N ASN A 81 -30.09 0.85 46.73
CA ASN A 81 -30.13 2.29 46.43
C ASN A 81 -29.20 2.75 45.31
N GLU A 82 -28.20 1.95 44.95
CA GLU A 82 -27.25 2.24 43.86
C GLU A 82 -27.90 2.11 42.48
N ILE A 83 -28.87 1.19 42.32
CA ILE A 83 -29.63 1.05 41.07
C ILE A 83 -30.50 2.30 40.80
N LEU A 84 -30.94 2.97 41.85
CA LEU A 84 -31.79 4.16 41.77
C LEU A 84 -31.02 5.45 41.46
N LYS A 85 -29.72 5.50 41.73
CA LYS A 85 -28.86 6.68 41.45
C LYS A 85 -28.43 6.71 39.99
N PRO A 86 -28.61 7.83 39.27
CA PRO A 86 -28.14 7.95 37.91
C PRO A 86 -26.58 7.90 37.89
N SER A 87 -26.00 7.05 37.06
CA SER A 87 -24.56 7.01 36.82
C SER A 87 -24.07 8.34 36.23
N LEU A 88 -22.78 8.68 36.45
CA LEU A 88 -22.15 9.85 35.83
C LEU A 88 -22.32 9.82 34.28
N PHE A 89 -22.19 8.65 33.66
CA PHE A 89 -22.42 8.46 32.22
C PHE A 89 -23.88 8.77 31.83
N GLU A 90 -24.86 8.35 32.63
CA GLU A 90 -26.26 8.59 32.36
C GLU A 90 -26.59 10.08 32.43
N LYS A 91 -26.00 10.81 33.39
CA LYS A 91 -26.13 12.28 33.48
C LYS A 91 -25.54 12.99 32.28
N LEU A 92 -24.32 12.58 31.83
CA LEU A 92 -23.68 13.15 30.65
C LEU A 92 -24.48 12.91 29.36
N ILE A 93 -24.95 11.67 29.15
CA ILE A 93 -25.79 11.33 27.99
C ILE A 93 -27.12 12.08 28.02
N SER A 94 -27.76 12.17 29.17
CA SER A 94 -29.02 12.90 29.32
C SER A 94 -28.87 14.41 29.05
N GLN A 95 -27.78 15.02 29.54
CA GLN A 95 -27.48 16.43 29.25
C GLN A 95 -27.16 16.66 27.76
N ALA A 96 -26.38 15.77 27.16
CA ALA A 96 -26.09 15.82 25.75
C ALA A 96 -27.36 15.67 24.89
N SER A 97 -28.20 14.68 25.19
CA SER A 97 -29.47 14.45 24.48
C SER A 97 -30.41 15.67 24.57
N PHE A 98 -30.52 16.28 25.75
CA PHE A 98 -31.32 17.50 25.91
C PHE A 98 -30.76 18.66 25.07
N GLY A 99 -29.43 18.83 25.03
CA GLY A 99 -28.75 19.83 24.20
C GLY A 99 -29.00 19.62 22.71
N ILE A 100 -28.94 18.35 22.27
CA ILE A 100 -29.15 17.96 20.86
C ILE A 100 -30.56 18.30 20.40
N VAL A 101 -31.57 17.94 21.20
CA VAL A 101 -32.97 18.20 20.87
C VAL A 101 -33.28 19.69 20.90
N ARG A 102 -32.69 20.44 21.84
CA ARG A 102 -32.93 21.88 22.01
C ARG A 102 -32.27 22.74 20.93
N TYR A 103 -31.12 22.34 20.40
CA TYR A 103 -30.34 23.14 19.45
C TYR A 103 -29.88 22.34 18.20
N PRO A 104 -30.82 21.73 17.44
CA PRO A 104 -30.47 20.82 16.36
C PRO A 104 -29.64 21.49 15.25
N ILE A 105 -29.96 22.74 14.89
CA ILE A 105 -29.24 23.47 13.83
C ILE A 105 -27.80 23.79 14.26
N LYS A 106 -27.60 24.21 15.52
CA LYS A 106 -26.24 24.50 16.01
C LYS A 106 -25.35 23.26 16.00
N ILE A 107 -25.92 22.12 16.39
CA ILE A 107 -25.18 20.84 16.39
C ILE A 107 -24.89 20.36 14.96
N PHE A 108 -25.85 20.54 14.05
CA PHE A 108 -25.62 20.23 12.64
C PHE A 108 -24.50 21.09 12.04
N ILE A 109 -24.49 22.40 12.30
CA ILE A 109 -23.44 23.32 11.87
C ILE A 109 -22.09 22.92 12.48
N PHE A 110 -22.06 22.64 13.78
CA PHE A 110 -20.83 22.19 14.46
C PHE A 110 -20.29 20.89 13.87
N GLY A 111 -21.15 19.89 13.63
CA GLY A 111 -20.79 18.64 12.98
C GLY A 111 -20.27 18.84 11.55
N SER A 112 -20.92 19.73 10.79
CA SER A 112 -20.47 20.09 9.43
C SER A 112 -19.10 20.77 9.43
N ILE A 113 -18.83 21.66 10.39
CA ILE A 113 -17.51 22.29 10.54
C ILE A 113 -16.45 21.24 10.86
N LEU A 114 -16.70 20.33 11.81
CA LEU A 114 -15.79 19.25 12.14
C LEU A 114 -15.53 18.34 10.94
N PHE A 115 -16.55 18.06 10.14
CA PHE A 115 -16.42 17.26 8.92
C PHE A 115 -15.53 17.95 7.88
N ILE A 116 -15.71 19.26 7.65
CA ILE A 116 -14.88 20.05 6.74
C ILE A 116 -13.41 20.10 7.23
N ILE A 117 -13.20 20.30 8.55
CA ILE A 117 -11.85 20.24 9.15
C ILE A 117 -11.23 18.85 8.93
N GLY A 118 -12.01 17.77 9.13
CA GLY A 118 -11.56 16.40 8.89
C GLY A 118 -11.14 16.17 7.43
N ILE A 119 -11.94 16.63 6.47
CA ILE A 119 -11.60 16.57 5.03
C ILE A 119 -10.32 17.36 4.74
N SER A 120 -10.16 18.56 5.32
CA SER A 120 -8.93 19.34 5.10
C SER A 120 -7.67 18.64 5.63
N GLY A 121 -7.81 17.80 6.65
CA GLY A 121 -6.73 16.96 7.16
C GLY A 121 -6.26 15.90 6.17
N LEU A 122 -7.12 15.43 5.26
CA LEU A 122 -6.76 14.44 4.24
C LEU A 122 -5.66 14.94 3.29
N TYR A 123 -5.63 16.26 3.02
CA TYR A 123 -4.57 16.85 2.18
C TYR A 123 -3.17 16.80 2.81
N ARG A 124 -3.09 16.57 4.13
CA ARG A 124 -1.83 16.45 4.87
C ARG A 124 -1.42 15.01 5.16
N LEU A 125 -2.26 14.05 4.78
CA LEU A 125 -1.94 12.63 4.93
C LEU A 125 -0.91 12.22 3.86
N GLY A 126 0.33 12.04 4.26
CA GLY A 126 1.34 11.33 3.47
C GLY A 126 1.15 9.82 3.66
N VAL A 127 1.03 9.09 2.57
CA VAL A 127 1.10 7.62 2.62
C VAL A 127 2.57 7.26 2.48
N ASP A 128 3.19 6.80 3.56
CA ASP A 128 4.57 6.30 3.52
C ASP A 128 4.59 4.80 3.78
N VAL A 129 5.02 4.04 2.75
CA VAL A 129 5.18 2.58 2.79
C VAL A 129 6.68 2.26 2.78
N ASN A 130 7.40 2.78 3.78
CA ASN A 130 8.79 2.42 3.97
C ASN A 130 8.88 1.01 4.58
N VAL A 131 9.45 0.06 3.80
CA VAL A 131 9.55 -1.35 4.21
C VAL A 131 10.29 -1.51 5.54
N SER A 132 11.29 -0.68 5.82
CA SER A 132 12.03 -0.73 7.09
C SER A 132 11.16 -0.33 8.30
N SER A 133 10.15 0.51 8.10
CA SER A 133 9.27 0.99 9.16
C SER A 133 8.25 -0.05 9.65
N PHE A 134 8.00 -1.11 8.87
CA PHE A 134 7.16 -2.23 9.31
C PHE A 134 7.77 -3.05 10.46
N PHE A 135 9.07 -2.93 10.66
CA PHE A 135 9.79 -3.66 11.69
C PHE A 135 10.15 -2.76 12.88
N LYS A 136 10.06 -3.32 14.08
CA LYS A 136 10.42 -2.58 15.31
C LYS A 136 11.86 -2.05 15.24
N PRO A 137 12.13 -0.83 15.75
CA PRO A 137 13.49 -0.36 15.94
C PRO A 137 14.34 -1.38 16.70
N GLY A 138 15.54 -1.70 16.18
CA GLY A 138 16.44 -2.67 16.80
C GLY A 138 16.20 -4.14 16.45
N SER A 139 15.16 -4.48 15.66
CA SER A 139 14.99 -5.84 15.13
C SER A 139 16.12 -6.21 14.18
N GLU A 140 16.46 -7.51 14.09
CA GLU A 140 17.52 -8.01 13.21
C GLU A 140 17.27 -7.65 11.74
N ILE A 141 16.01 -7.75 11.29
CA ILE A 141 15.64 -7.39 9.91
C ILE A 141 15.91 -5.90 9.64
N ARG A 142 15.55 -5.00 10.58
CA ARG A 142 15.79 -3.57 10.39
C ARG A 142 17.28 -3.22 10.43
N LYS A 143 18.07 -3.91 11.24
CA LYS A 143 19.53 -3.78 11.24
C LYS A 143 20.15 -4.27 9.93
N SER A 144 19.65 -5.39 9.40
CA SER A 144 20.10 -5.95 8.12
C SER A 144 19.77 -5.02 6.94
N ILE A 145 18.58 -4.42 6.91
CA ILE A 145 18.22 -3.40 5.91
C ILE A 145 19.19 -2.22 6.00
N GLY A 146 19.43 -1.69 7.22
CA GLY A 146 20.37 -0.59 7.40
C GLY A 146 21.81 -0.94 7.00
N PHE A 147 22.25 -2.16 7.25
CA PHE A 147 23.55 -2.64 6.82
C PHE A 147 23.64 -2.70 5.27
N MET A 148 22.61 -3.25 4.62
CA MET A 148 22.56 -3.32 3.15
C MET A 148 22.56 -1.92 2.50
N ASP A 149 21.85 -0.96 3.11
CA ASP A 149 21.77 0.41 2.58
C ASP A 149 23.08 1.21 2.78
N ASN A 150 23.81 0.98 3.88
CA ASN A 150 25.00 1.76 4.23
C ASN A 150 26.31 1.13 3.75
N GLU A 151 26.42 -0.20 3.82
CA GLU A 151 27.68 -0.93 3.58
C GLU A 151 27.66 -1.71 2.26
N MET A 152 26.47 -1.87 1.65
CA MET A 152 26.30 -2.62 0.41
C MET A 152 25.62 -1.76 -0.67
N SER A 153 25.04 -2.40 -1.66
CA SER A 153 24.44 -1.72 -2.82
C SER A 153 23.00 -1.26 -2.62
N GLY A 154 22.44 -1.39 -1.41
CA GLY A 154 21.03 -1.05 -1.12
C GLY A 154 20.11 -2.27 -1.12
N THR A 155 18.85 -2.04 -0.77
CA THR A 155 17.83 -3.10 -0.61
C THR A 155 16.74 -3.07 -1.67
N MET A 156 16.72 -2.04 -2.51
CA MET A 156 15.75 -1.89 -3.59
C MET A 156 16.43 -2.03 -4.94
N ASP A 157 15.68 -2.44 -5.95
CA ASP A 157 16.15 -2.49 -7.33
C ASP A 157 15.21 -1.76 -8.29
N LEU A 158 15.82 -1.20 -9.33
CA LEU A 158 15.16 -0.76 -10.54
C LEU A 158 15.73 -1.58 -11.70
N ARG A 159 14.88 -2.10 -12.55
CA ARG A 159 15.26 -2.84 -13.74
C ARG A 159 14.68 -2.19 -14.96
N VAL A 160 15.54 -1.95 -15.92
CA VAL A 160 15.16 -1.33 -17.19
C VAL A 160 15.46 -2.29 -18.31
N ARG A 161 14.42 -2.78 -18.97
CA ARG A 161 14.55 -3.68 -20.11
C ARG A 161 14.50 -2.88 -21.40
N PHE A 162 15.57 -2.96 -22.16
CA PHE A 162 15.67 -2.44 -23.52
C PHE A 162 15.32 -3.55 -24.51
N GLN A 163 14.47 -3.25 -25.47
CA GLN A 163 14.11 -4.19 -26.53
C GLN A 163 14.66 -3.67 -27.86
N GLY A 164 15.57 -4.42 -28.47
CA GLY A 164 16.28 -4.09 -29.68
C GLY A 164 17.49 -5.03 -29.84
N ASP A 165 18.23 -4.91 -30.93
CA ASP A 165 19.44 -5.71 -31.14
C ASP A 165 20.57 -5.23 -30.22
N VAL A 166 20.92 -6.04 -29.22
CA VAL A 166 22.00 -5.70 -28.24
C VAL A 166 23.38 -5.62 -28.88
N LYS A 167 23.54 -6.09 -30.13
CA LYS A 167 24.79 -5.95 -30.91
C LYS A 167 24.82 -4.63 -31.69
N ASP A 168 23.77 -3.83 -31.67
CA ASP A 168 23.71 -2.51 -32.30
C ASP A 168 24.38 -1.46 -31.40
N PRO A 169 25.41 -0.75 -31.92
CA PRO A 169 26.07 0.33 -31.18
C PRO A 169 25.10 1.42 -30.73
N GLU A 170 24.04 1.71 -31.50
CA GLU A 170 23.07 2.75 -31.15
C GLU A 170 22.30 2.37 -29.88
N LEU A 171 21.79 1.15 -29.79
CA LEU A 171 21.13 0.64 -28.58
C LEU A 171 22.06 0.65 -27.36
N LEU A 172 23.31 0.22 -27.54
CA LEU A 172 24.29 0.21 -26.44
C LEU A 172 24.64 1.62 -25.95
N ASN A 173 24.73 2.59 -26.85
CA ASN A 173 24.93 4.00 -26.51
C ASN A 173 23.71 4.58 -25.76
N GLU A 174 22.48 4.24 -26.17
CA GLU A 174 21.26 4.60 -25.44
C GLU A 174 21.24 3.99 -24.02
N MET A 175 21.62 2.71 -23.90
CA MET A 175 21.75 2.04 -22.60
C MET A 175 22.81 2.70 -21.72
N ASP A 176 23.98 3.04 -22.27
CA ASP A 176 25.06 3.72 -21.54
C ASP A 176 24.64 5.11 -21.06
N ALA A 177 23.99 5.90 -21.93
CA ALA A 177 23.47 7.22 -21.57
C ALA A 177 22.42 7.11 -20.44
N PHE A 178 21.54 6.12 -20.51
CA PHE A 178 20.54 5.86 -19.49
C PHE A 178 21.19 5.43 -18.17
N GLN A 179 22.17 4.53 -18.22
CA GLN A 179 22.94 4.09 -17.06
C GLN A 179 23.64 5.26 -16.37
N ASN A 180 24.30 6.12 -17.15
CA ASN A 180 24.98 7.32 -16.65
C ASN A 180 24.00 8.36 -16.09
N TYR A 181 22.77 8.41 -16.57
CA TYR A 181 21.73 9.26 -16.02
C TYR A 181 21.28 8.78 -14.64
N ILE A 182 20.95 7.48 -14.52
CA ILE A 182 20.50 6.88 -13.26
C ILE A 182 21.59 6.94 -12.19
N SER A 183 22.84 6.68 -12.54
CA SER A 183 23.96 6.64 -11.60
C SER A 183 24.24 8.00 -10.88
N LYS A 184 23.69 9.10 -11.40
CA LYS A 184 23.82 10.43 -10.79
C LYS A 184 22.76 10.72 -9.72
N GLU A 185 21.75 9.89 -9.60
CA GLU A 185 20.70 10.06 -8.56
C GLU A 185 21.25 9.64 -7.19
N GLU A 186 20.97 10.46 -6.16
CA GLU A 186 21.59 10.36 -4.82
C GLU A 186 21.40 9.02 -4.13
N ASN A 187 20.23 8.39 -4.33
CA ASN A 187 19.88 7.13 -3.66
C ASN A 187 20.34 5.90 -4.45
N VAL A 188 20.95 6.07 -5.61
CA VAL A 188 21.46 4.98 -6.45
C VAL A 188 22.89 4.65 -6.04
N SER A 189 23.12 3.40 -5.66
CA SER A 189 24.42 2.93 -5.18
C SER A 189 25.25 2.28 -6.28
N LEU A 190 24.60 1.52 -7.15
CA LEU A 190 25.25 0.77 -8.22
C LEU A 190 24.28 0.63 -9.40
N VAL A 191 24.80 0.88 -10.61
CA VAL A 191 24.08 0.59 -11.85
C VAL A 191 24.99 -0.26 -12.71
N TYR A 192 24.46 -1.31 -13.31
CA TYR A 192 25.23 -2.17 -14.19
C TYR A 192 24.36 -2.76 -15.29
N SER A 193 24.99 -3.05 -16.42
CA SER A 193 24.35 -3.66 -17.59
C SER A 193 25.38 -4.39 -18.44
N ILE A 194 24.93 -4.92 -19.57
CA ILE A 194 25.84 -5.51 -20.58
C ILE A 194 26.87 -4.50 -21.09
N VAL A 195 26.58 -3.21 -21.02
CA VAL A 195 27.47 -2.12 -21.45
C VAL A 195 28.81 -2.18 -20.70
N ASP A 196 28.78 -2.40 -19.38
CA ASP A 196 29.99 -2.45 -18.56
C ASP A 196 30.88 -3.63 -18.96
N ILE A 197 30.26 -4.77 -19.25
CA ILE A 197 30.97 -5.95 -19.70
C ILE A 197 31.62 -5.72 -21.08
N ILE A 198 30.87 -5.11 -22.02
CA ILE A 198 31.42 -4.79 -23.36
C ILE A 198 32.56 -3.78 -23.23
N LYS A 199 32.44 -2.75 -22.41
CA LYS A 199 33.55 -1.80 -22.15
C LYS A 199 34.76 -2.49 -21.56
N GLN A 200 34.56 -3.39 -20.60
CA GLN A 200 35.66 -4.16 -20.00
C GLN A 200 36.34 -5.08 -20.99
N MET A 201 35.57 -5.81 -21.82
CA MET A 201 36.13 -6.64 -22.89
C MET A 201 36.92 -5.82 -23.92
N HIS A 202 36.35 -4.68 -24.35
CA HIS A 202 36.96 -3.77 -25.30
C HIS A 202 38.32 -3.25 -24.79
N ARG A 203 38.35 -2.83 -23.51
CA ARG A 203 39.59 -2.45 -22.82
C ARG A 203 40.65 -3.55 -22.84
N THR A 204 40.24 -4.78 -22.51
CA THR A 204 41.17 -5.94 -22.42
C THR A 204 41.76 -6.32 -23.76
N VAL A 205 40.97 -6.23 -24.84
CA VAL A 205 41.41 -6.64 -26.20
C VAL A 205 42.32 -5.57 -26.84
N ILE A 206 42.00 -4.28 -26.66
CA ILE A 206 42.74 -3.22 -27.39
C ILE A 206 43.94 -2.71 -26.59
N ASN A 207 43.94 -2.79 -25.29
CA ASN A 207 45.03 -2.37 -24.39
C ASN A 207 45.53 -0.92 -24.62
N GLU A 208 44.65 -0.02 -25.12
CA GLU A 208 44.98 1.41 -25.32
C GLU A 208 44.29 2.29 -24.25
N PRO A 209 45.06 3.08 -23.46
CA PRO A 209 44.48 3.88 -22.35
C PRO A 209 43.41 4.88 -22.78
N SER A 210 43.48 5.41 -24.00
CA SER A 210 42.51 6.41 -24.52
C SER A 210 41.13 5.84 -24.84
N ILE A 211 40.97 4.51 -24.85
CA ILE A 211 39.74 3.81 -25.29
C ILE A 211 39.07 3.10 -24.11
N TYR A 212 39.62 3.21 -22.89
CA TYR A 212 39.23 2.36 -21.75
C TYR A 212 37.77 2.39 -21.36
N ASP A 213 37.03 3.47 -21.59
CA ASP A 213 35.63 3.57 -21.20
C ASP A 213 34.68 3.81 -22.38
N SER A 214 35.11 3.50 -23.59
CA SER A 214 34.31 3.67 -24.81
C SER A 214 33.69 2.36 -25.29
N LEU A 215 32.48 2.47 -25.81
CA LEU A 215 31.83 1.41 -26.55
C LEU A 215 32.38 1.33 -28.00
N PRO A 216 32.58 0.13 -28.55
CA PRO A 216 32.83 -0.01 -29.98
C PRO A 216 31.67 0.56 -30.79
N GLN A 217 31.98 1.36 -31.81
CA GLN A 217 30.97 1.96 -32.69
C GLN A 217 30.69 1.08 -33.92
N ASP A 218 31.27 -0.11 -33.98
CA ASP A 218 31.14 -1.06 -35.07
C ASP A 218 30.48 -2.34 -34.56
N ARG A 219 29.38 -2.73 -35.22
CA ARG A 219 28.61 -3.92 -34.87
C ARG A 219 29.43 -5.21 -34.98
N ASP A 220 30.32 -5.30 -35.97
CA ASP A 220 31.15 -6.48 -36.15
C ASP A 220 32.14 -6.62 -34.99
N LYS A 221 32.69 -5.51 -34.51
CA LYS A 221 33.56 -5.54 -33.32
C LYS A 221 32.82 -6.02 -32.10
N ILE A 222 31.60 -5.53 -31.86
CA ILE A 222 30.75 -5.98 -30.75
C ILE A 222 30.45 -7.47 -30.87
N ASN A 223 30.08 -7.94 -32.06
CA ASN A 223 29.80 -9.35 -32.28
C ASN A 223 31.04 -10.23 -32.04
N ASN A 224 32.23 -9.74 -32.44
CA ASN A 224 33.50 -10.43 -32.18
C ASN A 224 33.82 -10.51 -30.68
N LEU A 225 33.56 -9.46 -29.91
CA LEU A 225 33.70 -9.48 -28.45
C LEU A 225 32.78 -10.53 -27.79
N PHE A 226 31.53 -10.61 -28.21
CA PHE A 226 30.61 -11.65 -27.72
C PHE A 226 31.11 -13.06 -28.10
N THR A 227 31.64 -13.23 -29.30
CA THR A 227 32.19 -14.52 -29.77
C THR A 227 33.43 -14.90 -28.97
N LEU A 228 34.37 -13.98 -28.77
CA LEU A 228 35.58 -14.21 -27.97
C LEU A 228 35.23 -14.61 -26.53
N TYR A 229 34.28 -13.93 -25.93
CA TYR A 229 33.84 -14.27 -24.57
C TYR A 229 33.20 -15.66 -24.50
N SER A 230 32.31 -15.99 -25.45
CA SER A 230 31.68 -17.32 -25.50
C SER A 230 32.66 -18.47 -25.72
N LEU A 231 33.86 -18.19 -26.27
CA LEU A 231 34.94 -19.17 -26.43
C LEU A 231 35.80 -19.31 -25.16
N SER A 232 35.87 -18.27 -24.34
CA SER A 232 36.76 -18.20 -23.16
C SER A 232 36.04 -18.32 -21.82
N GLY A 233 34.74 -18.12 -21.79
CA GLY A 233 33.91 -18.11 -20.60
C GLY A 233 32.69 -19.01 -20.70
N ASP A 234 31.87 -19.01 -19.66
CA ASP A 234 30.57 -19.66 -19.68
C ASP A 234 29.53 -18.74 -20.36
N SER A 235 28.86 -19.26 -21.37
CA SER A 235 27.78 -18.50 -22.06
C SER A 235 26.60 -18.13 -21.13
N GLU A 236 26.51 -18.77 -19.97
CA GLU A 236 25.52 -18.46 -18.96
C GLU A 236 25.78 -17.13 -18.22
N ASP A 237 27.01 -16.61 -18.23
CA ASP A 237 27.38 -15.35 -17.57
C ASP A 237 26.60 -14.14 -18.10
N PHE A 238 26.15 -14.20 -19.36
CA PHE A 238 25.34 -13.11 -19.95
C PHE A 238 23.85 -13.19 -19.67
N THR A 239 23.35 -14.32 -19.19
CA THR A 239 21.90 -14.54 -19.03
C THR A 239 21.25 -13.56 -18.06
N SER A 240 22.04 -12.97 -17.17
CA SER A 240 21.58 -11.90 -16.24
C SER A 240 21.40 -10.54 -16.91
N PHE A 241 21.98 -10.32 -18.11
CA PHE A 241 22.03 -9.02 -18.79
C PHE A 241 21.32 -9.02 -20.13
N ILE A 242 21.34 -10.13 -20.85
CA ILE A 242 20.77 -10.26 -22.19
C ILE A 242 20.04 -11.60 -22.34
N ASN A 243 19.07 -11.63 -23.22
CA ASN A 243 18.41 -12.89 -23.54
C ASN A 243 19.18 -13.66 -24.63
N TYR A 244 18.87 -14.95 -24.76
CA TYR A 244 19.51 -15.85 -25.71
C TYR A 244 19.52 -15.34 -27.16
N ASN A 245 18.49 -14.62 -27.58
CA ASN A 245 18.35 -14.10 -28.95
C ASN A 245 19.06 -12.75 -29.16
N TYR A 246 19.73 -12.19 -28.18
CA TYR A 246 20.38 -10.86 -28.22
C TYR A 246 19.45 -9.71 -28.60
N ASN A 247 18.15 -9.85 -28.37
CA ASN A 247 17.16 -8.82 -28.71
C ASN A 247 16.54 -8.13 -27.49
N LYS A 248 17.06 -8.39 -26.30
CA LYS A 248 16.68 -7.74 -25.06
C LYS A 248 17.91 -7.56 -24.18
N GLY A 249 18.13 -6.31 -23.76
CA GLY A 249 19.13 -5.95 -22.75
C GLY A 249 18.48 -5.55 -21.44
N LEU A 250 19.09 -5.88 -20.33
CA LEU A 250 18.67 -5.53 -18.99
C LEU A 250 19.71 -4.63 -18.32
N LEU A 251 19.26 -3.48 -17.84
CA LEU A 251 19.99 -2.61 -16.94
C LEU A 251 19.40 -2.79 -15.54
N THR A 252 20.25 -3.00 -14.55
CA THR A 252 19.84 -3.12 -13.14
C THR A 252 20.53 -2.03 -12.33
N ALA A 253 19.73 -1.30 -11.55
CA ALA A 253 20.20 -0.32 -10.59
C ALA A 253 19.82 -0.77 -9.18
N PHE A 254 20.78 -0.81 -8.28
CA PHE A 254 20.58 -1.01 -6.86
C PHE A 254 20.42 0.33 -6.15
N ILE A 255 19.45 0.40 -5.27
CA ILE A 255 18.98 1.65 -4.70
C ILE A 255 18.77 1.46 -3.20
N ARG A 256 19.14 2.47 -2.42
CA ARG A 256 18.90 2.51 -0.99
C ARG A 256 17.41 2.66 -0.70
N THR A 257 17.00 2.29 0.51
CA THR A 257 15.62 2.46 0.97
C THR A 257 15.20 3.93 0.85
N MET A 258 14.09 4.15 0.17
CA MET A 258 13.47 5.46 -0.07
C MET A 258 12.12 5.58 0.62
N THR A 259 11.72 6.80 0.92
CA THR A 259 10.34 7.13 1.27
C THR A 259 9.42 6.98 0.05
N THR A 260 8.13 6.85 0.30
CA THR A 260 7.16 6.76 -0.81
C THR A 260 7.19 7.97 -1.74
N GLU A 261 7.38 9.18 -1.20
CA GLU A 261 7.47 10.41 -1.99
C GLU A 261 8.70 10.40 -2.91
N GLU A 262 9.85 9.97 -2.38
CA GLU A 262 11.08 9.80 -3.17
C GLU A 262 10.90 8.75 -4.27
N ILE A 263 10.25 7.61 -3.98
CA ILE A 263 9.94 6.57 -4.97
C ILE A 263 9.10 7.14 -6.12
N PHE A 264 8.04 7.90 -5.80
CA PHE A 264 7.20 8.51 -6.83
C PHE A 264 7.95 9.55 -7.67
N SER A 265 8.77 10.38 -7.03
CA SER A 265 9.60 11.38 -7.70
C SER A 265 10.62 10.72 -8.62
N PHE A 266 11.36 9.74 -8.09
CA PHE A 266 12.36 8.98 -8.82
C PHE A 266 11.75 8.24 -10.02
N ALA A 267 10.69 7.46 -9.82
CA ALA A 267 10.03 6.73 -10.89
C ALA A 267 9.54 7.67 -12.03
N ARG A 268 9.02 8.86 -11.67
CA ARG A 268 8.60 9.88 -12.64
C ARG A 268 9.77 10.44 -13.43
N LYS A 269 10.90 10.74 -12.77
CA LYS A 269 12.12 11.22 -13.43
C LYS A 269 12.63 10.19 -14.44
N ILE A 270 12.73 8.93 -14.02
CA ILE A 270 13.25 7.85 -14.86
C ILE A 270 12.33 7.61 -16.06
N GLN A 271 11.01 7.59 -15.85
CA GLN A 271 10.05 7.45 -16.95
C GLN A 271 10.14 8.63 -17.93
N SER A 272 10.20 9.86 -17.43
CA SER A 272 10.33 11.06 -18.27
C SER A 272 11.62 11.07 -19.07
N TYR A 273 12.73 10.60 -18.48
CA TYR A 273 13.99 10.48 -19.23
C TYR A 273 13.87 9.45 -20.35
N ALA A 274 13.26 8.29 -20.08
CA ALA A 274 13.02 7.26 -21.09
C ALA A 274 12.19 7.80 -22.26
N ASP A 275 11.05 8.46 -21.95
CA ASP A 275 10.12 8.98 -22.95
C ASP A 275 10.75 10.09 -23.83
N ASN A 276 11.68 10.88 -23.30
CA ASN A 276 12.27 12.01 -24.01
C ASN A 276 13.56 11.67 -24.77
N ASN A 277 14.36 10.71 -24.30
CA ASN A 277 15.70 10.48 -24.81
C ASN A 277 15.85 9.19 -25.60
N ILE A 278 14.99 8.19 -25.39
CA ILE A 278 15.02 6.95 -26.15
C ILE A 278 14.10 7.09 -27.36
N LYS A 279 14.69 7.01 -28.54
CA LYS A 279 14.02 7.26 -29.81
C LYS A 279 14.20 6.07 -30.76
N GLY A 280 13.31 5.92 -31.70
CA GLY A 280 13.41 4.92 -32.77
C GLY A 280 12.68 3.62 -32.48
N SER A 281 13.27 2.50 -32.88
CA SER A 281 12.69 1.15 -32.72
C SER A 281 12.91 0.55 -31.34
N THR A 282 13.69 1.20 -30.47
CA THR A 282 13.97 0.74 -29.11
C THR A 282 12.76 0.98 -28.22
N SER A 283 12.20 -0.07 -27.63
CA SER A 283 11.19 0.06 -26.58
C SER A 283 11.82 -0.21 -25.22
N VAL A 284 11.49 0.63 -24.25
CA VAL A 284 11.98 0.53 -22.88
C VAL A 284 10.84 0.20 -21.94
N HIS A 285 11.06 -0.79 -21.08
CA HIS A 285 10.14 -1.16 -20.02
C HIS A 285 10.84 -1.05 -18.66
N ILE A 286 10.33 -0.16 -17.83
CA ILE A 286 10.83 0.09 -16.49
C ILE A 286 10.07 -0.77 -15.50
N THR A 287 10.79 -1.53 -14.67
CA THR A 287 10.25 -2.45 -13.67
C THR A 287 11.20 -2.51 -12.46
N GLY A 288 11.06 -3.50 -11.60
CA GLY A 288 11.86 -3.66 -10.38
C GLY A 288 11.05 -3.36 -9.14
N PHE A 289 11.64 -3.59 -7.98
CA PHE A 289 10.95 -3.51 -6.69
C PHE A 289 10.38 -2.11 -6.42
N ILE A 290 11.09 -1.05 -6.83
CA ILE A 290 10.62 0.35 -6.70
C ILE A 290 9.32 0.58 -7.45
N ILE A 291 9.21 0.06 -8.67
CA ILE A 291 8.00 0.23 -9.49
C ILE A 291 6.84 -0.58 -8.91
N VAL A 292 7.13 -1.81 -8.43
CA VAL A 292 6.14 -2.63 -7.74
C VAL A 292 5.60 -1.93 -6.48
N LEU A 293 6.48 -1.32 -5.67
CA LEU A 293 6.07 -0.56 -4.50
C LEU A 293 5.21 0.64 -4.88
N ARG A 294 5.63 1.43 -5.88
CA ARG A 294 4.84 2.56 -6.39
C ARG A 294 3.44 2.12 -6.79
N ASP A 295 3.34 1.08 -7.59
CA ASP A 295 2.06 0.60 -8.12
C ASP A 295 1.18 -0.01 -7.02
N MET A 296 1.79 -0.69 -6.05
CA MET A 296 1.11 -1.21 -4.86
C MET A 296 0.50 -0.06 -4.03
N VAL A 297 1.27 1.01 -3.79
CA VAL A 297 0.76 2.19 -3.06
C VAL A 297 -0.41 2.83 -3.81
N LEU A 298 -0.29 3.01 -5.13
CA LEU A 298 -1.39 3.54 -5.95
C LEU A 298 -2.64 2.66 -5.88
N MET A 299 -2.48 1.34 -5.94
CA MET A 299 -3.59 0.40 -5.81
C MET A 299 -4.25 0.48 -4.43
N ILE A 300 -3.46 0.59 -3.34
CA ILE A 300 -3.98 0.75 -1.99
C ILE A 300 -4.80 2.04 -1.88
N ILE A 301 -4.27 3.17 -2.34
CA ILE A 301 -4.96 4.46 -2.27
C ILE A 301 -6.26 4.40 -3.07
N LYS A 302 -6.21 3.94 -4.31
CA LYS A 302 -7.40 3.85 -5.18
C LYS A 302 -8.46 2.91 -4.60
N SER A 303 -8.05 1.76 -4.10
CA SER A 303 -8.94 0.77 -3.47
C SER A 303 -9.59 1.34 -2.20
N SER A 304 -8.80 1.98 -1.33
CA SER A 304 -9.31 2.58 -0.09
C SER A 304 -10.34 3.67 -0.35
N LEU A 305 -10.06 4.58 -1.30
CA LEU A 305 -11.01 5.63 -1.69
C LEU A 305 -12.32 5.05 -2.27
N SER A 306 -12.20 4.05 -3.13
CA SER A 306 -13.37 3.36 -3.71
C SER A 306 -14.20 2.65 -2.63
N SER A 307 -13.54 1.97 -1.68
CA SER A 307 -14.20 1.28 -0.57
C SER A 307 -14.92 2.26 0.37
N ILE A 308 -14.31 3.41 0.68
CA ILE A 308 -14.94 4.46 1.50
C ILE A 308 -16.21 4.99 0.80
N PHE A 309 -16.11 5.34 -0.47
CA PHE A 309 -17.27 5.84 -1.21
C PHE A 309 -18.41 4.81 -1.27
N LEU A 310 -18.08 3.56 -1.57
CA LEU A 310 -19.04 2.49 -1.67
C LEU A 310 -19.68 2.15 -0.31
N SER A 311 -18.89 2.17 0.78
CA SER A 311 -19.41 1.95 2.13
C SER A 311 -20.39 3.04 2.54
N LEU A 312 -20.09 4.32 2.25
CA LEU A 312 -21.03 5.42 2.51
C LEU A 312 -22.34 5.25 1.74
N LEU A 313 -22.26 4.83 0.48
CA LEU A 313 -23.43 4.58 -0.35
C LEU A 313 -24.28 3.42 0.21
N PHE A 314 -23.66 2.32 0.61
CA PHE A 314 -24.37 1.20 1.23
C PHE A 314 -25.01 1.60 2.56
N VAL A 315 -24.28 2.27 3.45
CA VAL A 315 -24.83 2.74 4.73
C VAL A 315 -26.01 3.68 4.50
N PHE A 316 -25.87 4.65 3.58
CA PHE A 316 -26.96 5.56 3.23
C PHE A 316 -28.19 4.82 2.70
N THR A 317 -27.99 3.85 1.82
CA THR A 317 -29.07 3.04 1.23
C THR A 317 -29.78 2.22 2.31
N ILE A 318 -29.03 1.50 3.15
CA ILE A 318 -29.59 0.69 4.24
C ILE A 318 -30.41 1.56 5.20
N VAL A 319 -29.82 2.68 5.66
CA VAL A 319 -30.50 3.61 6.58
C VAL A 319 -31.76 4.20 5.91
N SER A 320 -31.67 4.61 4.64
CA SER A 320 -32.83 5.16 3.92
C SER A 320 -33.96 4.14 3.77
N VAL A 321 -33.65 2.88 3.51
CA VAL A 321 -34.66 1.82 3.39
C VAL A 321 -35.33 1.55 4.74
N PHE A 322 -34.54 1.51 5.83
CA PHE A 322 -35.08 1.23 7.17
C PHE A 322 -35.94 2.40 7.73
N PHE A 323 -35.57 3.64 7.43
CA PHE A 323 -36.30 4.82 7.92
C PHE A 323 -37.32 5.39 6.93
N LYS A 324 -37.45 4.74 5.74
CA LYS A 324 -38.51 5.08 4.79
C LYS A 324 -39.86 4.58 5.33
N LYS A 325 -40.54 5.40 6.12
CA LYS A 325 -41.94 5.27 6.44
C LYS A 325 -42.69 6.40 5.78
#